data_fdee4150680c7d3549dcdcb3d9da8bcc
#
_entry.id   fdee4150680c7d3549dcdcb3d9da8bcc
#
_cell.length_a   1.000
_cell.length_b   1.000
_cell.length_c   1.000
_cell.angle_alpha   90.00
_cell.angle_beta   90.00
_cell.angle_gamma   90.00
#
_symmetry.space_group_name_H-M   'P 1'
#
loop_
_entity.id
_entity.type
_entity.pdbx_description
1 polymer ?
#
loop_
_entity_poly.entity_id
_entity_poly.type
_entity_poly.pdbx_seq_one_letter_code
_entity_poly.pdbx_strand_id
1 'polypeptide(L)'
;LSVERFAVILSAQKQLIVGDKMVWDGFDAEKYEKWFRTPEGKFALEQEIRIMDHMISVWPRRKSKLLEIGCGTGIFLDHLYRCGFDVSGIDHSPVMLQAARKRMGNKASLHLCNGERLAFDDNEFDFTVLWTVLEFCSDPVAMLKEAARVSAGGVLIGFLNRHSIYFLTHGRMWPWASNGTLRQANWFSLPGMNRLISKSTGCRSRSTRSVLPGPMWSWKETSPWKQLNGFIYPPIVGAFTVTRVDFVSRRPLTPIHAWKTAPEP
;
A
#
# COMPACT_ATOMS: atom_id res chain seq x y z
N LEU A 1 -12.04 36.65 15.10
CA LEU A 1 -11.13 35.55 15.42
C LEU A 1 -9.76 35.87 14.86
N SER A 2 -8.81 36.19 15.74
CA SER A 2 -7.59 36.92 15.46
C SER A 2 -6.59 36.16 14.61
N VAL A 3 -5.84 36.89 13.80
CA VAL A 3 -4.72 36.49 12.95
C VAL A 3 -3.65 35.69 13.74
N GLU A 4 -3.54 35.90 15.04
CA GLU A 4 -2.63 35.18 15.94
C GLU A 4 -2.98 33.69 16.13
N ARG A 5 -4.27 33.32 16.12
CA ARG A 5 -4.66 31.90 16.16
C ARG A 5 -4.38 31.16 14.86
N PHE A 6 -4.36 31.88 13.74
CA PHE A 6 -3.95 31.31 12.45
C PHE A 6 -2.41 31.10 12.39
N ALA A 7 -1.63 31.99 12.98
CA ALA A 7 -0.19 31.86 13.04
C ALA A 7 0.28 30.72 13.96
N VAL A 8 -0.43 30.47 15.06
CA VAL A 8 -0.16 29.32 15.98
C VAL A 8 -0.51 27.99 15.32
N ILE A 9 -1.54 27.94 14.49
CA ILE A 9 -1.87 26.74 13.69
C ILE A 9 -0.83 26.50 12.59
N LEU A 10 -0.25 27.56 12.02
CA LEU A 10 0.82 27.46 11.03
C LEU A 10 2.20 27.12 11.63
N SER A 11 2.47 27.49 12.89
CA SER A 11 3.72 27.16 13.57
C SER A 11 3.75 25.72 14.11
N ALA A 12 2.61 25.10 14.38
CA ALA A 12 2.50 23.70 14.77
C ALA A 12 2.69 22.71 13.57
N GLN A 13 2.78 23.24 12.35
CA GLN A 13 3.05 22.46 11.12
C GLN A 13 4.55 22.33 10.78
N LYS A 14 5.47 22.59 11.71
CA LYS A 14 6.83 22.08 11.55
C LYS A 14 6.83 20.58 11.76
N GLN A 15 6.55 19.83 10.67
CA GLN A 15 6.95 18.45 10.59
C GLN A 15 8.41 18.33 10.97
N LEU A 16 8.70 17.60 12.02
CA LEU A 16 10.05 17.24 12.41
C LEU A 16 10.65 16.40 11.29
N ILE A 17 11.35 17.05 10.37
CA ILE A 17 12.21 16.37 9.41
C ILE A 17 13.47 15.98 10.18
N VAL A 18 13.51 14.76 10.68
CA VAL A 18 14.75 14.16 11.19
C VAL A 18 15.42 13.47 10.00
N GLY A 19 16.32 14.19 9.34
CA GLY A 19 17.03 13.73 8.14
C GLY A 19 16.04 13.39 7.01
N ASP A 20 15.88 14.11 6.00
CA ASP A 20 15.10 13.92 4.74
C ASP A 20 13.86 12.96 4.73
N LYS A 21 13.37 12.54 5.89
CA LYS A 21 12.25 11.60 6.04
C LYS A 21 11.01 12.28 6.61
N MET A 22 9.87 12.04 5.98
CA MET A 22 8.57 12.41 6.53
C MET A 22 8.29 11.53 7.76
N VAL A 23 8.17 12.13 8.95
CA VAL A 23 7.77 11.44 10.17
C VAL A 23 6.27 11.63 10.37
N TRP A 24 5.53 10.54 10.34
CA TRP A 24 4.10 10.53 10.66
C TRP A 24 3.91 10.61 12.17
N ASP A 25 3.26 11.66 12.66
CA ASP A 25 2.98 11.88 14.08
C ASP A 25 1.53 11.53 14.46
N GLY A 26 1.15 11.79 15.73
CA GLY A 26 -0.20 11.50 16.21
C GLY A 26 -1.29 12.31 15.54
N PHE A 27 -0.98 13.52 15.11
CA PHE A 27 -1.92 14.37 14.36
C PHE A 27 -2.16 13.82 12.94
N ASP A 28 -1.12 13.30 12.31
CA ASP A 28 -1.22 12.69 11.00
C ASP A 28 -2.04 11.40 11.04
N ALA A 29 -1.86 10.56 12.07
CA ALA A 29 -2.66 9.34 12.27
C ALA A 29 -4.16 9.66 12.46
N GLU A 30 -4.48 10.68 13.27
CA GLU A 30 -5.87 11.11 13.47
C GLU A 30 -6.47 11.69 12.19
N LYS A 31 -5.70 12.50 11.45
CA LYS A 31 -6.11 13.09 10.17
C LYS A 31 -6.35 12.02 9.11
N TYR A 32 -5.49 11.01 9.06
CA TYR A 32 -5.64 9.86 8.18
C TYR A 32 -6.93 9.08 8.47
N GLU A 33 -7.21 8.78 9.73
CA GLU A 33 -8.45 8.13 10.14
C GLU A 33 -9.70 8.98 9.85
N LYS A 34 -9.62 10.31 10.08
CA LYS A 34 -10.72 11.25 9.77
C LYS A 34 -11.01 11.31 8.28
N TRP A 35 -10.00 11.22 7.42
CA TRP A 35 -10.19 11.17 5.98
C TRP A 35 -11.13 10.03 5.58
N PHE A 36 -10.91 8.82 6.06
CA PHE A 36 -11.75 7.68 5.74
C PHE A 36 -13.17 7.74 6.34
N ARG A 37 -13.45 8.74 7.19
CA ARG A 37 -14.82 9.01 7.69
C ARG A 37 -15.58 9.99 6.81
N THR A 38 -14.92 10.72 5.92
CA THR A 38 -15.59 11.60 4.94
C THR A 38 -16.32 10.77 3.88
N PRO A 39 -17.34 11.32 3.21
CA PRO A 39 -18.02 10.61 2.11
C PRO A 39 -17.07 10.18 1.01
N GLU A 40 -16.13 11.07 0.63
CA GLU A 40 -15.12 10.81 -0.40
C GLU A 40 -14.14 9.73 0.04
N GLY A 41 -13.65 9.81 1.28
CA GLY A 41 -12.69 8.85 1.82
C GLY A 41 -13.30 7.46 2.01
N LYS A 42 -14.55 7.36 2.46
CA LYS A 42 -15.27 6.08 2.53
C LYS A 42 -15.40 5.43 1.15
N PHE A 43 -15.84 6.21 0.17
CA PHE A 43 -15.97 5.73 -1.20
C PHE A 43 -14.62 5.28 -1.77
N ALA A 44 -13.56 6.07 -1.56
CA ALA A 44 -12.21 5.71 -1.99
C ALA A 44 -11.76 4.41 -1.34
N LEU A 45 -11.90 4.26 -0.02
CA LEU A 45 -11.54 3.04 0.71
C LEU A 45 -12.27 1.80 0.16
N GLU A 46 -13.57 1.92 -0.14
CA GLU A 46 -14.34 0.82 -0.73
C GLU A 46 -13.79 0.41 -2.11
N GLN A 47 -13.41 1.38 -2.95
CA GLN A 47 -12.82 1.07 -4.25
C GLN A 47 -11.40 0.50 -4.12
N GLU A 48 -10.61 0.98 -3.16
CA GLU A 48 -9.28 0.44 -2.85
C GLU A 48 -9.35 -1.00 -2.32
N ILE A 49 -10.32 -1.30 -1.46
CA ILE A 49 -10.59 -2.66 -1.00
C ILE A 49 -11.02 -3.55 -2.17
N ARG A 50 -11.94 -3.09 -3.02
CA ARG A 50 -12.38 -3.86 -4.19
C ARG A 50 -11.25 -4.21 -5.15
N ILE A 51 -10.38 -3.26 -5.45
CA ILE A 51 -9.24 -3.55 -6.32
C ILE A 51 -8.22 -4.46 -5.62
N MET A 52 -8.01 -4.32 -4.32
CA MET A 52 -7.19 -5.24 -3.54
C MET A 52 -7.73 -6.67 -3.65
N ASP A 53 -9.02 -6.88 -3.36
CA ASP A 53 -9.68 -8.19 -3.45
C ASP A 53 -9.58 -8.81 -4.85
N HIS A 54 -9.79 -7.98 -5.88
CA HIS A 54 -9.64 -8.41 -7.26
C HIS A 54 -8.22 -8.89 -7.55
N MET A 55 -7.21 -8.15 -7.09
CA MET A 55 -5.81 -8.45 -7.36
C MET A 55 -5.30 -9.67 -6.59
N ILE A 56 -5.74 -9.85 -5.33
CA ILE A 56 -5.33 -11.01 -4.50
C ILE A 56 -6.22 -12.24 -4.69
N SER A 57 -7.23 -12.18 -5.58
CA SER A 57 -8.20 -13.29 -5.78
C SER A 57 -7.56 -14.60 -6.17
N VAL A 58 -6.40 -14.58 -6.81
CA VAL A 58 -5.65 -15.75 -7.27
C VAL A 58 -4.68 -16.30 -6.20
N TRP A 59 -4.45 -15.55 -5.12
CA TRP A 59 -3.57 -15.99 -4.05
C TRP A 59 -4.27 -16.97 -3.12
N PRO A 60 -3.62 -18.09 -2.75
CA PRO A 60 -4.14 -18.94 -1.69
C PRO A 60 -4.14 -18.15 -0.37
N ARG A 61 -5.28 -18.18 0.34
CA ARG A 61 -5.46 -17.34 1.54
C ARG A 61 -5.27 -18.13 2.82
N ARG A 62 -5.81 -19.34 2.85
CA ARG A 62 -5.80 -20.18 4.06
C ARG A 62 -4.38 -20.62 4.40
N LYS A 63 -3.91 -20.29 5.61
CA LYS A 63 -2.57 -20.57 6.13
C LYS A 63 -1.44 -19.86 5.37
N SER A 64 -1.74 -18.92 4.50
CA SER A 64 -0.71 -18.11 3.85
C SER A 64 -0.33 -16.94 4.74
N LYS A 65 0.98 -16.79 4.98
CA LYS A 65 1.56 -15.67 5.72
C LYS A 65 1.67 -14.45 4.81
N LEU A 66 1.18 -13.32 5.29
CA LEU A 66 1.21 -12.07 4.53
C LEU A 66 1.80 -10.95 5.39
N LEU A 67 2.78 -10.23 4.84
CA LEU A 67 3.35 -9.05 5.46
C LEU A 67 2.84 -7.78 4.77
N GLU A 68 2.26 -6.85 5.52
CA GLU A 68 2.01 -5.48 5.05
C GLU A 68 3.15 -4.57 5.50
N ILE A 69 3.86 -3.98 4.52
CA ILE A 69 4.96 -3.03 4.74
C ILE A 69 4.38 -1.62 4.70
N GLY A 70 4.54 -0.86 5.81
CA GLY A 70 3.91 0.43 6.00
C GLY A 70 2.42 0.29 6.33
N CYS A 71 2.07 -0.56 7.30
CA CYS A 71 0.68 -0.89 7.61
C CYS A 71 -0.13 0.27 8.21
N GLY A 72 0.52 1.39 8.55
CA GLY A 72 -0.13 2.57 9.11
C GLY A 72 -1.00 2.24 10.32
N THR A 73 -2.26 2.66 10.29
CA THR A 73 -3.24 2.39 11.35
C THR A 73 -3.90 1.01 11.25
N GLY A 74 -3.46 0.15 10.31
CA GLY A 74 -3.91 -1.23 10.16
C GLY A 74 -5.25 -1.40 9.45
N ILE A 75 -5.73 -0.42 8.69
CA ILE A 75 -7.03 -0.49 7.98
C ILE A 75 -7.02 -1.63 6.96
N PHE A 76 -6.01 -1.67 6.10
CA PHE A 76 -5.88 -2.72 5.07
C PHE A 76 -5.43 -4.04 5.67
N LEU A 77 -4.61 -4.01 6.72
CA LEU A 77 -4.20 -5.20 7.46
C LEU A 77 -5.39 -5.95 8.07
N ASP A 78 -6.37 -5.22 8.67
CA ASP A 78 -7.61 -5.83 9.19
C ASP A 78 -8.46 -6.44 8.06
N HIS A 79 -8.50 -5.79 6.89
CA HIS A 79 -9.17 -6.37 5.73
C HIS A 79 -8.49 -7.66 5.25
N LEU A 80 -7.17 -7.67 5.12
CA LEU A 80 -6.39 -8.85 4.72
C LEU A 80 -6.55 -10.01 5.71
N TYR A 81 -6.59 -9.72 7.02
CA TYR A 81 -6.93 -10.71 8.03
C TYR A 81 -8.32 -11.32 7.81
N ARG A 82 -9.33 -10.48 7.56
CA ARG A 82 -10.71 -10.96 7.25
C ARG A 82 -10.77 -11.77 5.96
N CYS A 83 -9.88 -11.52 5.01
CA CYS A 83 -9.73 -12.34 3.80
C CYS A 83 -9.16 -13.74 4.08
N GLY A 84 -8.66 -14.00 5.30
CA GLY A 84 -8.21 -15.33 5.75
C GLY A 84 -6.69 -15.53 5.69
N PHE A 85 -5.90 -14.45 5.53
CA PHE A 85 -4.45 -14.51 5.65
C PHE A 85 -4.00 -14.52 7.12
N ASP A 86 -2.84 -15.12 7.39
CA ASP A 86 -2.08 -14.94 8.62
C ASP A 86 -1.21 -13.68 8.44
N VAL A 87 -1.60 -12.59 9.09
CA VAL A 87 -1.07 -11.25 8.76
C VAL A 87 -0.06 -10.75 9.78
N SER A 88 1.00 -10.17 9.25
CA SER A 88 1.97 -9.36 9.98
C SER A 88 2.02 -7.96 9.39
N GLY A 89 2.25 -6.94 10.21
CA GLY A 89 2.38 -5.56 9.76
C GLY A 89 3.63 -4.89 10.31
N ILE A 90 4.27 -4.08 9.49
CA ILE A 90 5.35 -3.21 9.95
C ILE A 90 5.06 -1.77 9.60
N ASP A 91 5.49 -0.86 10.46
CA ASP A 91 5.54 0.58 10.19
C ASP A 91 6.74 1.19 10.91
N HIS A 92 7.25 2.31 10.40
CA HIS A 92 8.34 3.03 11.06
C HIS A 92 7.85 4.03 12.09
N SER A 93 6.54 4.34 12.12
CA SER A 93 5.89 5.26 13.06
C SER A 93 5.33 4.52 14.26
N PRO A 94 5.85 4.77 15.49
CA PRO A 94 5.30 4.18 16.71
C PRO A 94 3.82 4.54 16.92
N VAL A 95 3.42 5.74 16.50
CA VAL A 95 2.04 6.24 16.65
C VAL A 95 1.08 5.50 15.72
N MET A 96 1.48 5.27 14.48
CA MET A 96 0.72 4.45 13.53
C MET A 96 0.54 3.03 14.06
N LEU A 97 1.61 2.41 14.55
CA LEU A 97 1.54 1.06 15.15
C LEU A 97 0.70 1.01 16.42
N GLN A 98 0.66 2.08 17.22
CA GLN A 98 -0.24 2.13 18.38
C GLN A 98 -1.71 2.09 17.93
N ALA A 99 -2.07 2.80 16.87
CA ALA A 99 -3.41 2.75 16.28
C ALA A 99 -3.70 1.37 15.67
N ALA A 100 -2.73 0.78 14.97
CA ALA A 100 -2.84 -0.57 14.42
C ALA A 100 -3.06 -1.61 15.54
N ARG A 101 -2.32 -1.54 16.66
CA ARG A 101 -2.52 -2.44 17.81
C ARG A 101 -3.93 -2.34 18.40
N LYS A 102 -4.49 -1.13 18.49
CA LYS A 102 -5.87 -0.94 18.94
C LYS A 102 -6.88 -1.59 18.00
N ARG A 103 -6.63 -1.53 16.69
CA ARG A 103 -7.50 -2.11 15.65
C ARG A 103 -7.38 -3.63 15.60
N MET A 104 -6.15 -4.12 15.59
CA MET A 104 -5.87 -5.55 15.34
C MET A 104 -5.98 -6.41 16.59
N GLY A 105 -5.71 -5.88 17.78
CA GLY A 105 -5.59 -6.69 18.98
C GLY A 105 -4.57 -7.82 18.78
N ASN A 106 -4.99 -9.06 18.99
CA ASN A 106 -4.15 -10.26 18.85
C ASN A 106 -4.23 -10.91 17.46
N LYS A 107 -4.84 -10.24 16.46
CA LYS A 107 -5.06 -10.80 15.12
C LYS A 107 -3.85 -10.70 14.19
N ALA A 108 -2.85 -9.90 14.56
CA ALA A 108 -1.67 -9.65 13.73
C ALA A 108 -0.42 -9.48 14.58
N SER A 109 0.73 -9.88 14.03
CA SER A 109 2.05 -9.53 14.57
C SER A 109 2.46 -8.15 14.05
N LEU A 110 2.76 -7.20 14.96
CA LEU A 110 3.06 -5.81 14.59
C LEU A 110 4.46 -5.42 15.09
N HIS A 111 5.32 -4.96 14.17
CA HIS A 111 6.71 -4.65 14.45
C HIS A 111 7.07 -3.21 14.03
N LEU A 112 7.82 -2.52 14.88
CA LEU A 112 8.42 -1.22 14.55
C LEU A 112 9.67 -1.48 13.70
N CYS A 113 9.59 -1.19 12.40
CA CYS A 113 10.68 -1.49 11.47
C CYS A 113 10.70 -0.53 10.29
N ASN A 114 11.88 -0.27 9.74
CA ASN A 114 12.03 0.42 8.47
C ASN A 114 11.86 -0.58 7.31
N GLY A 115 10.88 -0.32 6.42
CA GLY A 115 10.60 -1.17 5.26
C GLY A 115 11.74 -1.27 4.24
N GLU A 116 12.72 -0.36 4.29
CA GLU A 116 13.93 -0.40 3.44
C GLU A 116 14.98 -1.41 3.91
N ARG A 117 14.84 -1.95 5.13
CA ARG A 117 15.70 -2.99 5.72
C ARG A 117 14.88 -3.81 6.71
N LEU A 118 14.45 -4.98 6.31
CA LEU A 118 13.59 -5.86 7.08
C LEU A 118 14.40 -6.88 7.89
N ALA A 119 14.03 -7.07 9.16
CA ALA A 119 14.61 -8.08 10.05
C ALA A 119 13.87 -9.42 9.93
N PHE A 120 13.57 -9.84 8.72
CA PHE A 120 12.92 -11.11 8.38
C PHE A 120 13.82 -11.92 7.44
N ASP A 121 13.65 -13.24 7.47
CA ASP A 121 14.40 -14.15 6.61
C ASP A 121 13.90 -14.11 5.14
N ASP A 122 14.72 -14.60 4.22
CA ASP A 122 14.33 -14.74 2.82
C ASP A 122 13.16 -15.71 2.70
N ASN A 123 12.12 -15.31 1.96
CA ASN A 123 10.89 -16.08 1.73
C ASN A 123 10.14 -16.47 3.03
N GLU A 124 10.24 -15.67 4.09
CA GLU A 124 9.54 -15.90 5.36
C GLU A 124 8.01 -15.78 5.23
N PHE A 125 7.56 -14.96 4.30
CA PHE A 125 6.15 -14.75 3.98
C PHE A 125 5.79 -15.34 2.62
N ASP A 126 4.55 -15.80 2.46
CA ASP A 126 4.05 -16.19 1.14
C ASP A 126 3.86 -14.96 0.26
N PHE A 127 3.35 -13.86 0.82
CA PHE A 127 3.07 -12.62 0.09
C PHE A 127 3.45 -11.38 0.89
N THR A 128 3.79 -10.30 0.17
CA THR A 128 3.91 -8.96 0.77
C THR A 128 3.00 -7.96 0.08
N VAL A 129 2.55 -6.97 0.85
CA VAL A 129 1.73 -5.86 0.38
C VAL A 129 2.41 -4.55 0.75
N LEU A 130 2.54 -3.66 -0.24
CA LEU A 130 2.93 -2.26 -0.06
C LEU A 130 1.76 -1.40 -0.54
N TRP A 131 1.08 -0.72 0.39
CA TRP A 131 -0.13 0.04 0.06
C TRP A 131 0.07 1.51 0.36
N THR A 132 0.23 2.35 -0.67
CA THR A 132 0.54 3.79 -0.57
C THR A 132 1.69 4.12 0.39
N VAL A 133 2.73 3.31 0.42
CA VAL A 133 3.90 3.50 1.29
C VAL A 133 5.13 3.99 0.50
N LEU A 134 5.26 3.59 -0.77
CA LEU A 134 6.38 3.97 -1.62
C LEU A 134 6.45 5.48 -1.88
N GLU A 135 5.31 6.17 -1.78
CA GLU A 135 5.19 7.62 -1.90
C GLU A 135 5.95 8.37 -0.82
N PHE A 136 6.17 7.72 0.32
CA PHE A 136 6.70 8.35 1.54
C PHE A 136 8.03 7.77 2.00
N CYS A 137 8.56 6.75 1.32
CA CYS A 137 9.85 6.16 1.65
C CYS A 137 11.02 6.92 0.99
N SER A 138 12.21 6.78 1.57
CA SER A 138 13.42 7.44 1.06
C SER A 138 14.00 6.70 -0.14
N ASP A 139 13.99 5.37 -0.11
CA ASP A 139 14.49 4.50 -1.18
C ASP A 139 13.45 3.46 -1.59
N PRO A 140 12.59 3.79 -2.59
CA PRO A 140 11.61 2.83 -3.10
C PRO A 140 12.24 1.56 -3.69
N VAL A 141 13.49 1.65 -4.19
CA VAL A 141 14.19 0.48 -4.76
C VAL A 141 14.61 -0.48 -3.64
N ALA A 142 15.16 0.04 -2.54
CA ALA A 142 15.52 -0.77 -1.38
C ALA A 142 14.28 -1.44 -0.77
N MET A 143 13.19 -0.67 -0.57
CA MET A 143 11.94 -1.20 -0.03
C MET A 143 11.34 -2.31 -0.90
N LEU A 144 11.33 -2.14 -2.22
CA LEU A 144 10.84 -3.18 -3.15
C LEU A 144 11.76 -4.41 -3.21
N LYS A 145 13.08 -4.25 -3.04
CA LYS A 145 14.01 -5.37 -2.94
C LYS A 145 13.75 -6.19 -1.68
N GLU A 146 13.58 -5.53 -0.54
CA GLU A 146 13.26 -6.20 0.72
C GLU A 146 11.90 -6.91 0.66
N ALA A 147 10.86 -6.23 0.13
CA ALA A 147 9.57 -6.87 -0.09
C ALA A 147 9.66 -8.13 -0.96
N ALA A 148 10.47 -8.08 -2.02
CA ALA A 148 10.70 -9.25 -2.88
C ALA A 148 11.56 -10.33 -2.21
N ARG A 149 12.53 -9.95 -1.36
CA ARG A 149 13.40 -10.88 -0.64
C ARG A 149 12.61 -11.73 0.37
N VAL A 150 11.75 -11.08 1.13
CA VAL A 150 10.98 -11.77 2.19
C VAL A 150 9.75 -12.51 1.66
N SER A 151 9.41 -12.35 0.36
CA SER A 151 8.25 -12.98 -0.27
C SER A 151 8.60 -14.20 -1.08
N ALA A 152 7.92 -15.34 -0.83
CA ALA A 152 8.06 -16.56 -1.63
C ALA A 152 7.16 -16.57 -2.88
N GLY A 153 5.96 -16.02 -2.82
CA GLY A 153 4.93 -16.15 -3.86
C GLY A 153 4.67 -14.89 -4.67
N GLY A 154 4.77 -13.70 -4.05
CA GLY A 154 4.53 -12.47 -4.79
C GLY A 154 4.38 -11.21 -3.95
N VAL A 155 4.31 -10.07 -4.64
CA VAL A 155 4.19 -8.74 -4.05
C VAL A 155 3.01 -8.01 -4.67
N LEU A 156 2.18 -7.36 -3.84
CA LEU A 156 1.13 -6.43 -4.25
C LEU A 156 1.56 -5.00 -3.94
N ILE A 157 1.49 -4.12 -4.91
CA ILE A 157 1.94 -2.74 -4.80
C ILE A 157 0.80 -1.81 -5.20
N GLY A 158 0.25 -1.07 -4.24
CA GLY A 158 -0.73 -0.01 -4.46
C GLY A 158 -0.06 1.36 -4.41
N PHE A 159 -0.29 2.21 -5.41
CA PHE A 159 0.35 3.51 -5.52
C PHE A 159 -0.53 4.57 -6.17
N LEU A 160 -0.22 5.85 -5.87
CA LEU A 160 -0.88 7.03 -6.44
C LEU A 160 -0.33 7.31 -7.85
N ASN A 161 -1.25 7.37 -8.82
CA ASN A 161 -0.92 7.52 -10.22
C ASN A 161 -0.71 8.99 -10.61
N ARG A 162 0.50 9.32 -11.05
CA ARG A 162 0.88 10.66 -11.52
C ARG A 162 0.08 11.14 -12.74
N HIS A 163 -0.49 10.24 -13.52
CA HIS A 163 -1.26 10.58 -14.73
C HIS A 163 -2.77 10.65 -14.48
N SER A 164 -3.21 10.72 -13.24
CA SER A 164 -4.62 10.80 -12.86
C SER A 164 -5.12 12.25 -12.77
N ILE A 165 -6.44 12.43 -12.88
CA ILE A 165 -7.11 13.70 -12.56
C ILE A 165 -6.85 14.10 -11.10
N TYR A 166 -6.76 13.13 -10.21
CA TYR A 166 -6.45 13.35 -8.80
C TYR A 166 -5.07 14.01 -8.61
N PHE A 167 -4.06 13.59 -9.36
CA PHE A 167 -2.75 14.24 -9.34
C PHE A 167 -2.81 15.69 -9.83
N LEU A 168 -3.58 15.98 -10.87
CA LEU A 168 -3.73 17.35 -11.39
C LEU A 168 -4.31 18.30 -10.34
N THR A 169 -5.24 17.81 -9.49
CA THR A 169 -5.95 18.63 -8.50
C THR A 169 -5.31 18.62 -7.11
N HIS A 170 -4.59 17.57 -6.71
CA HIS A 170 -4.04 17.37 -5.36
C HIS A 170 -2.53 17.13 -5.34
N GLY A 171 -1.93 16.87 -6.49
CA GLY A 171 -0.49 16.74 -6.62
C GLY A 171 0.24 18.09 -6.63
N ARG A 172 1.56 18.05 -6.85
CA ARG A 172 2.44 19.21 -6.81
C ARG A 172 2.20 20.28 -7.90
N MET A 173 1.42 19.95 -8.94
CA MET A 173 1.25 20.84 -10.11
C MET A 173 0.33 22.04 -9.87
N TRP A 174 -0.56 22.01 -8.90
CA TRP A 174 -1.51 23.09 -8.68
C TRP A 174 -1.07 23.99 -7.51
N PRO A 175 -0.80 25.28 -7.73
CA PRO A 175 -0.31 26.19 -6.69
C PRO A 175 -1.27 26.35 -5.49
N TRP A 176 -2.56 26.15 -5.74
CA TRP A 176 -3.66 26.30 -4.77
C TRP A 176 -4.08 24.96 -4.15
N ALA A 177 -3.48 23.86 -4.57
CA ALA A 177 -3.73 22.57 -3.94
C ALA A 177 -3.31 22.65 -2.47
N SER A 178 -4.19 22.22 -1.60
CA SER A 178 -4.06 22.30 -0.15
C SER A 178 -2.65 21.91 0.33
N ASN A 179 -2.15 22.55 1.38
CA ASN A 179 -0.88 22.25 2.07
C ASN A 179 -0.94 20.88 2.76
N GLY A 180 -1.23 19.81 2.02
CA GLY A 180 -1.44 18.46 2.54
C GLY A 180 -0.23 17.54 2.33
N THR A 181 -0.20 16.46 3.07
CA THR A 181 0.79 15.37 3.03
C THR A 181 1.03 14.84 1.59
N LEU A 182 -0.02 14.82 0.76
CA LEU A 182 0.06 14.38 -0.65
C LEU A 182 0.93 15.28 -1.55
N ARG A 183 1.17 16.53 -1.16
CA ARG A 183 2.04 17.43 -1.93
C ARG A 183 3.51 17.04 -1.81
N GLN A 184 3.89 16.41 -0.71
CA GLN A 184 5.26 15.93 -0.46
C GLN A 184 5.45 14.48 -0.93
N ALA A 185 4.36 13.79 -1.24
CA ALA A 185 4.39 12.43 -1.71
C ALA A 185 5.06 12.29 -3.09
N ASN A 186 5.80 11.21 -3.29
CA ASN A 186 6.32 10.81 -4.59
C ASN A 186 5.21 10.11 -5.38
N TRP A 187 4.71 10.78 -6.41
CA TRP A 187 3.71 10.18 -7.31
C TRP A 187 4.38 9.40 -8.42
N PHE A 188 3.90 8.21 -8.68
CA PHE A 188 4.52 7.32 -9.66
C PHE A 188 3.75 7.30 -10.98
N SER A 189 4.49 7.33 -12.09
CA SER A 189 3.93 6.97 -13.39
C SER A 189 3.98 5.44 -13.55
N LEU A 190 3.05 4.86 -14.32
CA LEU A 190 3.08 3.43 -14.59
C LEU A 190 4.40 2.94 -15.21
N PRO A 191 4.99 3.64 -16.22
CA PRO A 191 6.30 3.25 -16.73
C PRO A 191 7.41 3.35 -15.68
N GLY A 192 7.38 4.38 -14.81
CA GLY A 192 8.31 4.55 -13.70
C GLY A 192 8.22 3.41 -12.71
N MET A 193 7.02 3.08 -12.23
CA MET A 193 6.78 1.96 -11.33
C MET A 193 7.22 0.62 -11.95
N ASN A 194 6.93 0.42 -13.23
CA ASN A 194 7.35 -0.78 -13.94
C ASN A 194 8.88 -0.94 -14.01
N ARG A 195 9.63 0.16 -14.17
CA ARG A 195 11.11 0.14 -14.11
C ARG A 195 11.59 -0.18 -12.70
N LEU A 196 11.00 0.45 -11.67
CA LEU A 196 11.33 0.17 -10.27
C LEU A 196 11.13 -1.30 -9.94
N ILE A 197 9.96 -1.86 -10.26
CA ILE A 197 9.66 -3.28 -10.04
C ILE A 197 10.66 -4.17 -10.76
N SER A 198 10.92 -3.93 -12.04
CA SER A 198 11.86 -4.76 -12.82
C SER A 198 13.29 -4.71 -12.26
N LYS A 199 13.74 -3.52 -11.80
CA LYS A 199 15.07 -3.34 -11.20
C LYS A 199 15.18 -4.02 -9.84
N SER A 200 14.10 -4.04 -9.05
CA SER A 200 14.12 -4.54 -7.67
C SER A 200 13.85 -6.04 -7.58
N THR A 201 12.94 -6.56 -8.40
CA THR A 201 12.49 -7.97 -8.32
C THR A 201 13.04 -8.86 -9.43
N GLY A 202 13.56 -8.28 -10.52
CA GLY A 202 13.91 -9.00 -11.74
C GLY A 202 12.69 -9.51 -12.54
N CYS A 203 11.47 -9.38 -12.02
CA CYS A 203 10.26 -9.90 -12.64
C CYS A 203 9.67 -8.94 -13.65
N ARG A 204 9.21 -9.50 -14.78
CA ARG A 204 8.47 -8.77 -15.83
C ARG A 204 6.99 -9.12 -15.88
N SER A 205 6.62 -10.30 -15.38
CA SER A 205 5.22 -10.73 -15.35
C SER A 205 4.48 -10.03 -14.23
N ARG A 206 3.44 -9.28 -14.60
CA ARG A 206 2.63 -8.51 -13.64
C ARG A 206 1.24 -8.26 -14.19
N SER A 207 0.29 -8.20 -13.27
CA SER A 207 -1.06 -7.73 -13.54
C SER A 207 -1.24 -6.35 -12.93
N THR A 208 -1.78 -5.40 -13.69
CA THR A 208 -1.97 -4.03 -13.20
C THR A 208 -3.39 -3.55 -13.51
N ARG A 209 -4.03 -2.93 -12.54
CA ARG A 209 -5.37 -2.34 -12.61
C ARG A 209 -5.40 -1.00 -11.90
N SER A 210 -6.44 -0.21 -12.15
CA SER A 210 -6.65 1.08 -11.47
C SER A 210 -8.11 1.33 -11.14
N VAL A 211 -8.35 2.25 -10.19
CA VAL A 211 -9.68 2.69 -9.76
C VAL A 211 -9.72 4.21 -9.60
N LEU A 212 -10.93 4.78 -9.46
CA LEU A 212 -11.16 6.19 -9.19
C LEU A 212 -10.66 7.12 -10.32
N PRO A 213 -11.17 6.99 -11.56
CA PRO A 213 -10.75 7.83 -12.68
C PRO A 213 -11.22 9.28 -12.56
N GLY A 214 -12.33 9.52 -11.86
CA GLY A 214 -12.91 10.86 -11.71
C GLY A 214 -12.19 11.73 -10.68
N PRO A 215 -12.52 13.03 -10.63
CA PRO A 215 -12.00 13.95 -9.62
C PRO A 215 -12.54 13.61 -8.23
N MET A 216 -11.80 13.95 -7.17
CA MET A 216 -12.11 13.58 -5.79
C MET A 216 -13.53 14.01 -5.33
N TRP A 217 -14.01 15.17 -5.74
CA TRP A 217 -15.36 15.62 -5.40
C TRP A 217 -16.47 14.70 -5.93
N SER A 218 -16.16 13.86 -6.93
CA SER A 218 -17.09 12.88 -7.51
C SER A 218 -17.10 11.53 -6.78
N TRP A 219 -16.21 11.32 -5.82
CA TRP A 219 -16.08 10.07 -5.05
C TRP A 219 -17.12 10.02 -3.93
N LYS A 220 -18.38 9.82 -4.30
CA LYS A 220 -19.52 9.76 -3.38
C LYS A 220 -20.58 8.82 -3.91
N GLU A 221 -21.30 8.18 -2.99
CA GLU A 221 -22.43 7.30 -3.30
C GLU A 221 -23.57 8.04 -4.03
N THR A 222 -23.74 9.33 -3.71
CA THR A 222 -24.79 10.19 -4.29
C THR A 222 -24.38 10.83 -5.61
N SER A 223 -23.14 10.66 -6.06
CA SER A 223 -22.64 11.27 -7.30
C SER A 223 -23.18 10.56 -8.54
N PRO A 224 -23.56 11.30 -9.60
CA PRO A 224 -23.87 10.70 -10.91
C PRO A 224 -22.65 9.96 -11.51
N TRP A 225 -21.45 10.28 -11.03
CA TRP A 225 -20.19 9.62 -11.41
C TRP A 225 -19.91 8.33 -10.62
N LYS A 226 -20.81 7.91 -9.72
CA LYS A 226 -20.65 6.70 -8.90
C LYS A 226 -20.30 5.47 -9.73
N GLN A 227 -21.05 5.23 -10.80
CA GLN A 227 -20.80 4.08 -11.66
C GLN A 227 -19.42 4.15 -12.29
N LEU A 228 -19.04 5.32 -12.85
CA LEU A 228 -17.71 5.51 -13.43
C LEU A 228 -16.59 5.25 -12.41
N ASN A 229 -16.69 5.80 -11.21
CA ASN A 229 -15.67 5.61 -10.16
C ASN A 229 -15.71 4.20 -9.55
N GLY A 230 -16.78 3.46 -9.73
CA GLY A 230 -17.00 2.12 -9.20
C GLY A 230 -16.44 0.98 -10.05
N PHE A 231 -15.87 1.23 -11.24
CA PHE A 231 -15.27 0.17 -12.06
C PHE A 231 -13.77 0.00 -11.78
N ILE A 232 -13.27 -1.21 -12.07
CA ILE A 232 -11.84 -1.49 -12.13
C ILE A 232 -11.38 -1.33 -13.57
N TYR A 233 -10.41 -0.45 -13.78
CA TYR A 233 -9.94 -0.02 -15.09
C TYR A 233 -8.58 -0.60 -15.46
N PRO A 234 -8.19 -0.57 -16.74
CA PRO A 234 -6.80 -0.64 -17.15
C PRO A 234 -5.94 0.41 -16.42
N PRO A 235 -4.64 0.20 -16.25
CA PRO A 235 -3.80 0.93 -15.29
C PRO A 235 -3.51 2.42 -15.58
N ILE A 236 -4.13 3.01 -16.62
CA ILE A 236 -3.75 4.34 -17.12
C ILE A 236 -4.59 5.46 -16.52
N VAL A 237 -5.86 5.21 -16.20
CA VAL A 237 -6.84 6.30 -15.95
C VAL A 237 -7.17 6.55 -14.47
N GLY A 238 -6.96 5.59 -13.58
CA GLY A 238 -7.36 5.71 -12.16
C GLY A 238 -6.40 6.54 -11.32
N ALA A 239 -6.92 7.18 -10.28
CA ALA A 239 -6.13 7.88 -9.26
C ALA A 239 -5.24 6.92 -8.48
N PHE A 240 -5.75 5.73 -8.22
CA PHE A 240 -5.08 4.67 -7.50
C PHE A 240 -4.84 3.47 -8.41
N THR A 241 -3.59 3.03 -8.47
CA THR A 241 -3.15 1.94 -9.34
C THR A 241 -2.52 0.83 -8.50
N VAL A 242 -2.86 -0.41 -8.82
CA VAL A 242 -2.34 -1.60 -8.14
C VAL A 242 -1.64 -2.51 -9.12
N THR A 243 -0.43 -2.91 -8.79
CA THR A 243 0.35 -3.88 -9.56
C THR A 243 0.63 -5.10 -8.69
N ARG A 244 0.26 -6.28 -9.17
CA ARG A 244 0.65 -7.57 -8.59
C ARG A 244 1.79 -8.16 -9.40
N VAL A 245 2.82 -8.59 -8.68
CA VAL A 245 3.97 -9.33 -9.22
C VAL A 245 3.95 -10.72 -8.60
N ASP A 246 3.78 -11.75 -9.42
CA ASP A 246 3.82 -13.12 -8.96
C ASP A 246 5.21 -13.69 -9.24
N PHE A 247 5.84 -14.28 -8.22
CA PHE A 247 7.10 -14.98 -8.38
C PHE A 247 6.81 -16.40 -8.86
N VAL A 248 7.50 -16.84 -9.90
CA VAL A 248 7.48 -18.26 -10.26
C VAL A 248 8.01 -19.02 -9.05
N SER A 249 7.18 -19.91 -8.50
CA SER A 249 7.44 -20.64 -7.27
C SER A 249 8.92 -21.10 -7.21
N ARG A 250 9.70 -20.50 -6.33
CA ARG A 250 11.07 -20.93 -6.03
C ARG A 250 11.09 -22.13 -5.08
N ARG A 251 9.92 -22.67 -4.75
CA ARG A 251 9.85 -23.95 -4.02
C ARG A 251 10.44 -24.99 -4.94
N PRO A 252 11.54 -25.67 -4.56
CA PRO A 252 12.03 -26.77 -5.34
C PRO A 252 10.87 -27.78 -5.47
N LEU A 253 10.46 -28.02 -6.70
CA LEU A 253 9.53 -29.12 -6.98
C LEU A 253 10.23 -30.35 -6.42
N THR A 254 9.62 -31.02 -5.44
CA THR A 254 10.11 -32.32 -4.97
C THR A 254 10.31 -33.19 -6.21
N PRO A 255 11.53 -33.67 -6.49
CA PRO A 255 11.75 -34.41 -7.72
C PRO A 255 10.79 -35.59 -7.75
N ILE A 256 10.06 -35.74 -8.86
CA ILE A 256 9.09 -36.85 -9.08
C ILE A 256 9.75 -38.23 -8.97
N HIS A 257 11.09 -38.29 -8.91
CA HIS A 257 11.87 -39.50 -8.70
C HIS A 257 11.66 -40.21 -7.34
N ALA A 258 11.10 -39.56 -6.33
CA ALA A 258 10.79 -40.22 -5.04
C ALA A 258 9.69 -41.28 -5.11
N TRP A 259 9.01 -41.45 -6.24
CA TRP A 259 7.90 -42.42 -6.42
C TRP A 259 8.29 -43.65 -7.24
N LYS A 260 9.56 -43.81 -7.63
CA LYS A 260 10.06 -44.94 -8.44
C LYS A 260 11.09 -45.80 -7.70
N THR A 261 10.90 -46.03 -6.44
CA THR A 261 11.49 -47.24 -5.86
C THR A 261 10.47 -48.37 -6.00
N ALA A 262 10.63 -49.14 -7.07
CA ALA A 262 9.97 -50.44 -7.15
C ALA A 262 10.41 -51.26 -5.97
N PRO A 263 9.56 -51.99 -5.27
CA PRO A 263 10.03 -52.97 -4.28
C PRO A 263 10.85 -54.00 -5.01
N GLU A 264 12.08 -54.22 -4.49
CA GLU A 264 12.90 -55.33 -4.96
C GLU A 264 12.18 -56.65 -4.65
N PRO A 265 12.39 -57.67 -5.51
CA PRO A 265 11.72 -58.98 -5.39
C PRO A 265 12.13 -59.78 -4.17
#